data_e245613e5ac0c391c54da34610ed684d
#
_entry.id   e245613e5ac0c391c54da34610ed684d
#
_cell.length_a   1.000
_cell.length_b   1.000
_cell.length_c   1.000
_cell.angle_alpha   90.00
_cell.angle_beta   90.00
_cell.angle_gamma   90.00
#
_symmetry.space_group_name_H-M   'P 1'
#
loop_
_entity.id
_entity.type
_entity.pdbx_description
1 polymer ?
#
loop_
_entity_poly.entity_id
_entity_poly.type
_entity_poly.pdbx_seq_one_letter_code
_entity_poly.pdbx_strand_id
1 'polypeptide(L)'
;MVYNENTPHFYNKSGKETFMSNILFSVFPNENFIDMSLYQFGWEQCQPSHSYGPAARNHYLFHYVISGTGTLMADDTSGITQTYSVKSGQGFMIFPQQITTYIADQKLPWEYVWIEFDGLRVKEILELAGLTKSAPIYHAHSKEMREVLKEEMLYIARNPEQPPFHLIGHLYLFMDALTRSCTREQTNSAGRLRDFYIHEAIAFIEQNFQNDISVEDIAEVCGLNRSYFGKIFKETL
;
A
#
# COMPACT_ATOMS: atom_id res chain seq x y z
N MET A 1 -12.20 -0.64 -24.14
CA MET A 1 -12.68 -1.27 -22.90
C MET A 1 -13.43 -2.53 -23.30
N VAL A 2 -12.78 -3.68 -23.30
CA VAL A 2 -13.41 -4.96 -23.64
C VAL A 2 -13.46 -5.74 -22.33
N TYR A 3 -14.63 -5.76 -21.70
CA TYR A 3 -14.91 -6.68 -20.60
C TYR A 3 -14.99 -8.09 -21.19
N ASN A 4 -14.12 -8.97 -20.73
CA ASN A 4 -14.14 -10.38 -21.09
C ASN A 4 -15.24 -11.07 -20.25
N GLU A 5 -16.26 -11.62 -20.91
CA GLU A 5 -17.48 -12.18 -20.31
C GLU A 5 -17.29 -13.51 -19.55
N ASN A 6 -16.08 -13.85 -19.13
CA ASN A 6 -15.77 -15.08 -18.38
C ASN A 6 -15.44 -14.83 -16.90
N THR A 7 -16.08 -13.86 -16.26
CA THR A 7 -15.99 -13.70 -14.80
C THR A 7 -17.07 -14.54 -14.14
N PRO A 8 -16.74 -15.54 -13.31
CA PRO A 8 -17.77 -16.32 -12.61
C PRO A 8 -18.45 -15.43 -11.55
N HIS A 9 -19.78 -15.30 -11.69
CA HIS A 9 -20.63 -14.68 -10.67
C HIS A 9 -20.75 -15.62 -9.46
N PHE A 10 -20.32 -15.14 -8.30
CA PHE A 10 -20.48 -15.86 -7.04
C PHE A 10 -21.66 -15.30 -6.25
N TYR A 11 -22.74 -16.07 -6.14
CA TYR A 11 -23.76 -15.93 -5.11
C TYR A 11 -23.63 -17.10 -4.14
N ASN A 12 -23.38 -16.82 -2.87
CA ASN A 12 -23.39 -17.81 -1.83
C ASN A 12 -24.78 -17.87 -1.18
N LYS A 13 -25.54 -18.93 -1.42
CA LYS A 13 -26.64 -19.41 -0.56
C LYS A 13 -26.57 -20.91 -0.45
N SER A 14 -26.17 -21.38 0.72
CA SER A 14 -26.44 -22.68 1.37
C SER A 14 -26.85 -23.85 0.45
N GLY A 15 -25.89 -24.74 0.18
CA GLY A 15 -26.17 -26.07 -0.37
C GLY A 15 -24.90 -26.72 -0.90
N LYS A 16 -24.35 -27.63 -0.14
CA LYS A 16 -23.22 -28.52 -0.39
C LYS A 16 -22.85 -28.71 -1.87
N GLU A 17 -21.70 -28.12 -2.25
CA GLU A 17 -20.71 -28.70 -3.14
C GLU A 17 -19.41 -27.92 -2.94
N THR A 18 -18.39 -28.62 -2.45
CA THR A 18 -17.07 -28.02 -2.16
C THR A 18 -16.30 -27.93 -3.47
N PHE A 19 -16.55 -26.90 -4.27
CA PHE A 19 -15.57 -26.44 -5.21
C PHE A 19 -14.60 -25.53 -4.46
N MET A 20 -13.35 -25.96 -4.28
CA MET A 20 -12.27 -25.06 -3.87
C MET A 20 -12.08 -24.07 -5.03
N SER A 21 -12.67 -22.89 -4.93
CA SER A 21 -12.35 -21.82 -5.85
C SER A 21 -10.91 -21.37 -5.56
N ASN A 22 -10.05 -21.46 -6.55
CA ASN A 22 -8.63 -21.06 -6.43
C ASN A 22 -8.47 -19.53 -6.43
N ILE A 23 -9.57 -18.78 -6.34
CA ILE A 23 -9.58 -17.32 -6.35
C ILE A 23 -10.66 -16.77 -5.42
N LEU A 24 -10.29 -15.77 -4.63
CA LEU A 24 -11.20 -14.85 -3.93
C LEU A 24 -11.00 -13.47 -4.55
N PHE A 25 -12.08 -12.81 -4.93
CA PHE A 25 -12.06 -11.46 -5.46
C PHE A 25 -13.22 -10.66 -4.87
N SER A 26 -12.96 -9.45 -4.40
CA SER A 26 -13.98 -8.57 -3.85
C SER A 26 -13.70 -7.12 -4.24
N VAL A 27 -14.79 -6.36 -4.40
CA VAL A 27 -14.77 -4.92 -4.64
C VAL A 27 -15.26 -4.24 -3.37
N PHE A 28 -14.49 -3.27 -2.90
CA PHE A 28 -14.86 -2.48 -1.73
C PHE A 28 -15.99 -1.52 -2.08
N PRO A 29 -17.03 -1.37 -1.24
CA PRO A 29 -18.06 -0.36 -1.43
C PRO A 29 -17.42 1.02 -1.48
N ASN A 30 -17.80 1.82 -2.49
CA ASN A 30 -17.26 3.17 -2.63
C ASN A 30 -17.79 4.06 -1.48
N GLU A 31 -16.97 4.23 -0.45
CA GLU A 31 -17.19 5.17 0.64
C GLU A 31 -16.14 6.28 0.55
N ASN A 32 -16.51 7.50 0.95
CA ASN A 32 -15.68 8.70 0.79
C ASN A 32 -14.54 8.77 1.83
N PHE A 33 -13.66 7.77 1.84
CA PHE A 33 -12.40 7.82 2.58
C PHE A 33 -11.38 8.61 1.76
N ILE A 34 -10.86 9.71 2.31
CA ILE A 34 -9.95 10.62 1.61
C ILE A 34 -8.48 10.25 1.86
N ASP A 35 -8.13 9.97 3.11
CA ASP A 35 -6.74 9.69 3.50
C ASP A 35 -6.26 8.36 2.97
N MET A 36 -7.13 7.35 3.00
CA MET A 36 -6.85 6.00 2.54
C MET A 36 -8.15 5.28 2.17
N SER A 37 -8.20 4.71 0.98
CA SER A 37 -9.35 3.98 0.43
C SER A 37 -8.93 2.63 -0.11
N LEU A 38 -9.77 1.61 0.09
CA LEU A 38 -9.70 0.33 -0.60
C LEU A 38 -10.53 0.40 -1.89
N TYR A 39 -10.14 -0.38 -2.91
CA TYR A 39 -10.92 -0.52 -4.15
C TYR A 39 -11.29 -1.96 -4.44
N GLN A 40 -10.29 -2.81 -4.56
CA GLN A 40 -10.49 -4.25 -4.75
C GLN A 40 -9.36 -5.02 -4.05
N PHE A 41 -9.66 -6.24 -3.69
CA PHE A 41 -8.72 -7.11 -3.01
C PHE A 41 -9.08 -8.57 -3.26
N GLY A 42 -8.12 -9.45 -3.04
CA GLY A 42 -8.37 -10.87 -3.22
C GLY A 42 -7.16 -11.73 -2.96
N TRP A 43 -7.34 -13.01 -3.16
CA TRP A 43 -6.34 -14.05 -3.08
C TRP A 43 -6.52 -15.01 -4.26
N GLU A 44 -5.42 -15.52 -4.78
CA GLU A 44 -5.44 -16.49 -5.88
C GLU A 44 -4.28 -17.47 -5.77
N GLN A 45 -4.58 -18.75 -6.00
CA GLN A 45 -3.61 -19.74 -6.37
C GLN A 45 -3.56 -19.85 -7.90
N CYS A 46 -2.54 -19.23 -8.49
CA CYS A 46 -2.41 -19.08 -9.93
C CYS A 46 -2.27 -20.44 -10.64
N GLN A 47 -2.83 -20.51 -11.83
CA GLN A 47 -2.51 -21.58 -12.75
C GLN A 47 -1.08 -21.41 -13.31
N PRO A 48 -0.43 -22.49 -13.78
CA PRO A 48 0.84 -22.38 -14.52
C PRO A 48 0.76 -21.34 -15.64
N SER A 49 1.74 -20.43 -15.68
CA SER A 49 1.82 -19.35 -16.67
C SER A 49 0.64 -18.37 -16.64
N HIS A 50 -0.15 -18.34 -15.56
CA HIS A 50 -1.16 -17.30 -15.38
C HIS A 50 -0.55 -15.92 -15.55
N SER A 51 -1.17 -15.07 -16.37
CA SER A 51 -0.62 -13.75 -16.69
C SER A 51 -1.70 -12.69 -16.69
N TYR A 52 -1.30 -11.48 -16.31
CA TYR A 52 -2.13 -10.29 -16.38
C TYR A 52 -1.32 -9.14 -17.01
N GLY A 53 -1.95 -8.43 -17.93
CA GLY A 53 -1.34 -7.31 -18.64
C GLY A 53 -0.97 -7.64 -20.11
N PRO A 54 -0.36 -6.68 -20.84
CA PRO A 54 0.00 -5.34 -20.37
C PRO A 54 -1.21 -4.47 -20.01
N ALA A 55 -1.17 -3.82 -18.86
CA ALA A 55 -2.26 -2.97 -18.39
C ALA A 55 -1.72 -1.83 -17.50
N ALA A 56 -2.46 -0.72 -17.46
CA ALA A 56 -2.25 0.36 -16.51
C ALA A 56 -3.47 0.46 -15.58
N ARG A 57 -3.24 0.86 -14.33
CA ARG A 57 -4.27 1.05 -13.31
C ARG A 57 -4.31 2.49 -12.84
N ASN A 58 -5.43 2.90 -12.26
CA ASN A 58 -5.59 4.26 -11.73
C ASN A 58 -5.13 4.38 -10.27
N HIS A 59 -5.04 3.28 -9.55
CA HIS A 59 -4.72 3.21 -8.13
C HIS A 59 -3.46 2.37 -7.89
N TYR A 60 -2.95 2.41 -6.67
CA TYR A 60 -1.87 1.55 -6.22
C TYR A 60 -2.38 0.13 -6.01
N LEU A 61 -1.60 -0.86 -6.45
CA LEU A 61 -1.93 -2.28 -6.26
C LEU A 61 -0.70 -2.99 -5.71
N PHE A 62 -0.85 -3.60 -4.55
CA PHE A 62 0.21 -4.38 -3.92
C PHE A 62 -0.14 -5.87 -3.92
N HIS A 63 0.80 -6.68 -4.42
CA HIS A 63 0.75 -8.13 -4.33
C HIS A 63 1.77 -8.63 -3.32
N TYR A 64 1.37 -9.57 -2.48
CA TYR A 64 2.28 -10.33 -1.63
C TYR A 64 2.28 -11.80 -2.05
N VAL A 65 3.46 -12.34 -2.36
CA VAL A 65 3.64 -13.72 -2.82
C VAL A 65 3.78 -14.65 -1.61
N ILE A 66 2.77 -15.48 -1.39
CA ILE A 66 2.70 -16.48 -0.31
C ILE A 66 3.59 -17.66 -0.65
N SER A 67 3.44 -18.21 -1.86
CA SER A 67 4.24 -19.32 -2.37
C SER A 67 4.51 -19.19 -3.87
N GLY A 68 5.44 -19.96 -4.39
CA GLY A 68 5.77 -19.97 -5.81
C GLY A 68 6.71 -18.83 -6.24
N THR A 69 6.83 -18.65 -7.55
CA THR A 69 7.69 -17.67 -8.20
C THR A 69 7.06 -17.18 -9.51
N GLY A 70 7.58 -16.09 -10.05
CA GLY A 70 7.17 -15.54 -11.34
C GLY A 70 7.88 -14.23 -11.67
N THR A 71 7.39 -13.52 -12.65
CA THR A 71 8.05 -12.35 -13.22
C THR A 71 7.09 -11.16 -13.28
N LEU A 72 7.56 -10.01 -12.83
CA LEU A 72 6.94 -8.71 -13.05
C LEU A 72 7.73 -7.96 -14.12
N MET A 73 7.07 -7.47 -15.15
CA MET A 73 7.57 -6.47 -16.09
C MET A 73 6.84 -5.17 -15.83
N ALA A 74 7.57 -4.11 -15.55
CA ALA A 74 7.00 -2.81 -15.16
C ALA A 74 7.85 -1.67 -15.69
N ASP A 75 7.20 -0.62 -16.19
CA ASP A 75 7.91 0.57 -16.65
C ASP A 75 8.46 1.36 -15.45
N ASP A 76 9.71 1.76 -15.54
CA ASP A 76 10.33 2.66 -14.56
C ASP A 76 9.89 4.12 -14.76
N THR A 77 10.49 5.04 -14.01
CA THR A 77 10.19 6.48 -14.10
C THR A 77 10.57 7.11 -15.45
N SER A 78 11.42 6.44 -16.25
CA SER A 78 11.83 6.86 -17.58
C SER A 78 10.99 6.24 -18.70
N GLY A 79 10.00 5.40 -18.35
CA GLY A 79 9.17 4.66 -19.30
C GLY A 79 9.89 3.45 -19.92
N ILE A 80 10.99 3.00 -19.32
CA ILE A 80 11.72 1.81 -19.76
C ILE A 80 11.21 0.62 -18.97
N THR A 81 10.75 -0.43 -19.67
CA THR A 81 10.27 -1.65 -19.04
C THR A 81 11.42 -2.42 -18.39
N GLN A 82 11.34 -2.61 -17.09
CA GLN A 82 12.25 -3.43 -16.28
C GLN A 82 11.60 -4.78 -15.97
N THR A 83 12.44 -5.80 -15.78
CA THR A 83 11.98 -7.15 -15.48
C THR A 83 12.50 -7.60 -14.12
N TYR A 84 11.59 -8.04 -13.25
CA TYR A 84 11.87 -8.44 -11.88
C TYR A 84 11.41 -9.88 -11.65
N SER A 85 12.28 -10.73 -11.09
CA SER A 85 11.88 -12.03 -10.56
C SER A 85 11.34 -11.87 -9.15
N VAL A 86 10.16 -12.39 -8.88
CA VAL A 86 9.48 -12.28 -7.57
C VAL A 86 9.13 -13.67 -7.06
N LYS A 87 9.45 -13.93 -5.79
CA LYS A 87 9.29 -15.24 -5.15
C LYS A 87 8.59 -15.14 -3.80
N SER A 88 8.24 -16.27 -3.23
CA SER A 88 7.63 -16.40 -1.89
C SER A 88 8.32 -15.51 -0.84
N GLY A 89 7.51 -14.82 -0.04
CA GLY A 89 7.95 -13.89 1.00
C GLY A 89 8.33 -12.49 0.50
N GLN A 90 8.22 -12.26 -0.80
CA GLN A 90 8.36 -10.94 -1.43
C GLN A 90 6.98 -10.41 -1.83
N GLY A 91 6.93 -9.13 -2.16
CA GLY A 91 5.78 -8.51 -2.78
C GLY A 91 6.21 -7.61 -3.91
N PHE A 92 5.25 -7.09 -4.66
CA PHE A 92 5.49 -6.07 -5.66
C PHE A 92 4.38 -5.04 -5.68
N MET A 93 4.78 -3.78 -5.88
CA MET A 93 3.90 -2.64 -6.01
C MET A 93 3.71 -2.28 -7.48
N ILE A 94 2.48 -2.04 -7.88
CA ILE A 94 2.10 -1.43 -9.14
C ILE A 94 1.61 -0.02 -8.84
N PHE A 95 2.16 0.97 -9.53
CA PHE A 95 1.86 2.39 -9.31
C PHE A 95 0.80 2.88 -10.30
N PRO A 96 0.06 3.95 -9.96
CA PRO A 96 -0.89 4.57 -10.88
C PRO A 96 -0.23 4.91 -12.23
N GLN A 97 -0.94 4.60 -13.33
CA GLN A 97 -0.52 4.83 -14.72
C GLN A 97 0.80 4.12 -15.12
N GLN A 98 1.27 3.15 -14.36
CA GLN A 98 2.39 2.30 -14.72
C GLN A 98 1.92 1.15 -15.60
N ILE A 99 2.54 0.97 -16.77
CA ILE A 99 2.26 -0.20 -17.60
C ILE A 99 2.99 -1.39 -17.00
N THR A 100 2.23 -2.45 -16.72
CA THR A 100 2.76 -3.66 -16.09
C THR A 100 2.22 -4.91 -16.75
N THR A 101 3.06 -5.94 -16.75
CA THR A 101 2.67 -7.32 -17.04
C THR A 101 3.30 -8.21 -15.98
N TYR A 102 2.55 -9.14 -15.41
CA TYR A 102 3.11 -10.12 -14.49
C TYR A 102 2.66 -11.54 -14.86
N ILE A 103 3.56 -12.49 -14.68
CA ILE A 103 3.39 -13.87 -15.15
C ILE A 103 3.87 -14.82 -14.07
N ALA A 104 3.00 -15.71 -13.61
CA ALA A 104 3.35 -16.81 -12.71
C ALA A 104 4.22 -17.84 -13.43
N ASP A 105 5.15 -18.45 -12.70
CA ASP A 105 6.02 -19.49 -13.26
C ASP A 105 5.23 -20.72 -13.71
N GLN A 106 5.73 -21.41 -14.71
CA GLN A 106 5.09 -22.59 -15.28
C GLN A 106 5.13 -23.81 -14.34
N LYS A 107 6.21 -23.96 -13.54
CA LYS A 107 6.41 -25.13 -12.69
C LYS A 107 6.06 -24.87 -11.24
N LEU A 108 6.27 -23.64 -10.78
CA LEU A 108 6.04 -23.18 -9.42
C LEU A 108 5.21 -21.90 -9.45
N PRO A 109 3.97 -21.93 -9.95
CA PRO A 109 3.12 -20.75 -10.07
C PRO A 109 2.88 -20.11 -8.71
N TRP A 110 2.65 -18.79 -8.73
CA TRP A 110 2.36 -18.03 -7.53
C TRP A 110 1.07 -18.47 -6.84
N GLU A 111 1.10 -18.42 -5.53
CA GLU A 111 -0.01 -18.14 -4.66
C GLU A 111 0.20 -16.74 -4.11
N TYR A 112 -0.73 -15.81 -4.33
CA TYR A 112 -0.60 -14.44 -3.85
C TYR A 112 -1.90 -13.89 -3.27
N VAL A 113 -1.77 -12.88 -2.44
CA VAL A 113 -2.84 -12.00 -1.98
C VAL A 113 -2.56 -10.60 -2.52
N TRP A 114 -3.62 -9.86 -2.90
CA TRP A 114 -3.47 -8.48 -3.37
C TRP A 114 -4.49 -7.56 -2.76
N ILE A 115 -4.13 -6.28 -2.67
CA ILE A 115 -5.02 -5.18 -2.31
C ILE A 115 -4.76 -4.00 -3.24
N GLU A 116 -5.84 -3.38 -3.74
CA GLU A 116 -5.81 -2.14 -4.50
C GLU A 116 -6.33 -1.01 -3.62
N PHE A 117 -5.57 0.05 -3.51
CA PHE A 117 -5.82 1.16 -2.60
C PHE A 117 -5.32 2.48 -3.17
N ASP A 118 -5.81 3.59 -2.62
CA ASP A 118 -5.33 4.95 -2.91
C ASP A 118 -5.59 5.85 -1.71
N GLY A 119 -5.14 7.10 -1.77
CA GLY A 119 -5.35 8.10 -0.74
C GLY A 119 -4.23 9.12 -0.64
N LEU A 120 -4.51 10.23 0.07
CA LEU A 120 -3.58 11.35 0.18
C LEU A 120 -2.23 11.00 0.81
N ARG A 121 -2.22 10.01 1.73
CA ARG A 121 -1.02 9.59 2.47
C ARG A 121 -0.23 8.46 1.81
N VAL A 122 -0.80 7.81 0.77
CA VAL A 122 -0.22 6.59 0.20
C VAL A 122 1.17 6.82 -0.38
N LYS A 123 1.36 7.89 -1.16
CA LYS A 123 2.65 8.21 -1.77
C LYS A 123 3.76 8.34 -0.73
N GLU A 124 3.52 9.12 0.32
CA GLU A 124 4.47 9.33 1.43
C GLU A 124 4.83 8.01 2.13
N ILE A 125 3.81 7.18 2.42
CA ILE A 125 4.01 5.88 3.08
C ILE A 125 4.87 4.95 2.21
N LEU A 126 4.63 4.90 0.90
CA LEU A 126 5.41 4.08 -0.02
C LEU A 126 6.86 4.56 -0.15
N GLU A 127 7.08 5.88 -0.15
CA GLU A 127 8.43 6.47 -0.14
C GLU A 127 9.17 6.11 1.16
N LEU A 128 8.51 6.14 2.32
CA LEU A 128 9.08 5.67 3.59
C LEU A 128 9.43 4.18 3.56
N ALA A 129 8.63 3.36 2.89
CA ALA A 129 8.91 1.94 2.67
C ALA A 129 9.98 1.70 1.58
N GLY A 130 10.46 2.74 0.89
CA GLY A 130 11.43 2.63 -0.20
C GLY A 130 10.86 2.02 -1.49
N LEU A 131 9.53 2.01 -1.64
CA LEU A 131 8.84 1.50 -2.82
C LEU A 131 8.60 2.62 -3.83
N THR A 132 9.14 2.45 -5.03
CA THR A 132 9.01 3.39 -6.14
C THR A 132 8.80 2.65 -7.46
N LYS A 133 8.43 3.37 -8.54
CA LYS A 133 8.31 2.77 -9.89
C LYS A 133 9.61 2.08 -10.34
N SER A 134 10.77 2.58 -9.93
CA SER A 134 12.09 2.00 -10.24
C SER A 134 12.56 0.96 -9.23
N ALA A 135 11.91 0.85 -8.08
CA ALA A 135 12.18 -0.14 -7.03
C ALA A 135 10.84 -0.72 -6.50
N PRO A 136 10.10 -1.46 -7.34
CA PRO A 136 8.75 -1.90 -6.99
C PRO A 136 8.70 -3.16 -6.12
N ILE A 137 9.84 -3.81 -5.88
CA ILE A 137 9.88 -5.10 -5.18
C ILE A 137 10.01 -4.89 -3.67
N TYR A 138 9.05 -5.41 -2.94
CA TYR A 138 9.05 -5.45 -1.50
C TYR A 138 9.97 -6.54 -0.96
N HIS A 139 10.86 -6.14 -0.05
CA HIS A 139 11.75 -7.02 0.71
C HIS A 139 11.65 -6.68 2.19
N ALA A 140 11.19 -7.63 3.00
CA ALA A 140 11.14 -7.43 4.44
C ALA A 140 12.51 -7.59 5.09
N HIS A 141 12.88 -6.67 5.98
CA HIS A 141 14.01 -6.80 6.90
C HIS A 141 13.60 -7.48 8.22
N SER A 142 12.32 -7.34 8.62
CA SER A 142 11.75 -8.00 9.79
C SER A 142 10.81 -9.13 9.37
N LYS A 143 11.11 -10.35 9.84
CA LYS A 143 10.26 -11.53 9.61
C LYS A 143 8.92 -11.38 10.30
N GLU A 144 8.91 -10.86 11.52
CA GLU A 144 7.71 -10.66 12.32
C GLU A 144 6.75 -9.69 11.60
N MET A 145 7.24 -8.53 11.17
CA MET A 145 6.43 -7.53 10.46
C MET A 145 5.95 -8.02 9.10
N ARG A 146 6.76 -8.82 8.41
CA ARG A 146 6.34 -9.49 7.17
C ARG A 146 5.14 -10.42 7.39
N GLU A 147 5.13 -11.20 8.47
CA GLU A 147 4.00 -12.06 8.80
C GLU A 147 2.77 -11.23 9.17
N VAL A 148 2.93 -10.13 9.94
CA VAL A 148 1.83 -9.19 10.22
C VAL A 148 1.25 -8.63 8.93
N LEU A 149 2.09 -8.13 8.01
CA LEU A 149 1.67 -7.61 6.71
C LEU A 149 0.84 -8.65 5.93
N LYS A 150 1.34 -9.88 5.86
CA LYS A 150 0.65 -10.96 5.15
C LYS A 150 -0.72 -11.26 5.79
N GLU A 151 -0.79 -11.36 7.12
CA GLU A 151 -2.04 -11.67 7.83
C GLU A 151 -3.06 -10.54 7.68
N GLU A 152 -2.67 -9.27 7.70
CA GLU A 152 -3.57 -8.14 7.45
C GLU A 152 -4.17 -8.19 6.04
N MET A 153 -3.36 -8.46 5.02
CA MET A 153 -3.83 -8.63 3.65
C MET A 153 -4.78 -9.82 3.50
N LEU A 154 -4.42 -10.96 4.11
CA LEU A 154 -5.27 -12.16 4.09
C LEU A 154 -6.58 -11.93 4.85
N TYR A 155 -6.55 -11.17 5.95
CA TYR A 155 -7.76 -10.81 6.68
C TYR A 155 -8.73 -10.02 5.80
N ILE A 156 -8.24 -8.97 5.14
CA ILE A 156 -9.04 -8.16 4.20
C ILE A 156 -9.64 -9.06 3.10
N ALA A 157 -8.81 -9.90 2.48
CA ALA A 157 -9.24 -10.74 1.35
C ALA A 157 -10.28 -11.80 1.74
N ARG A 158 -10.23 -12.30 2.99
CA ARG A 158 -11.13 -13.38 3.48
C ARG A 158 -12.41 -12.90 4.14
N ASN A 159 -12.51 -11.60 4.44
CA ASN A 159 -13.63 -11.03 5.17
C ASN A 159 -14.27 -9.83 4.45
N PRO A 160 -14.67 -9.99 3.17
CA PRO A 160 -15.17 -8.88 2.34
C PRO A 160 -16.49 -8.28 2.85
N GLU A 161 -17.24 -9.01 3.68
CA GLU A 161 -18.53 -8.59 4.26
C GLU A 161 -18.36 -7.75 5.55
N GLN A 162 -17.16 -7.57 6.04
CA GLN A 162 -16.93 -6.73 7.22
C GLN A 162 -17.26 -5.26 6.92
N PRO A 163 -17.69 -4.49 7.94
CA PRO A 163 -17.99 -3.07 7.77
C PRO A 163 -16.80 -2.30 7.19
N PRO A 164 -17.04 -1.28 6.34
CA PRO A 164 -15.98 -0.52 5.67
C PRO A 164 -14.91 0.04 6.61
N PHE A 165 -15.29 0.64 7.73
CA PHE A 165 -14.33 1.13 8.74
C PHE A 165 -13.41 0.05 9.30
N HIS A 166 -13.93 -1.18 9.41
CA HIS A 166 -13.15 -2.31 9.89
C HIS A 166 -12.06 -2.70 8.88
N LEU A 167 -12.42 -2.83 7.59
CA LEU A 167 -11.48 -3.13 6.52
C LEU A 167 -10.45 -2.01 6.32
N ILE A 168 -10.87 -0.75 6.42
CA ILE A 168 -9.94 0.41 6.40
C ILE A 168 -8.99 0.38 7.60
N GLY A 169 -9.45 -0.03 8.79
CA GLY A 169 -8.58 -0.24 9.95
C GLY A 169 -7.48 -1.26 9.67
N HIS A 170 -7.80 -2.40 9.04
CA HIS A 170 -6.83 -3.39 8.60
C HIS A 170 -5.90 -2.88 7.50
N LEU A 171 -6.37 -2.00 6.60
CA LEU A 171 -5.51 -1.32 5.64
C LEU A 171 -4.46 -0.43 6.32
N TYR A 172 -4.81 0.30 7.39
CA TYR A 172 -3.84 1.06 8.18
C TYR A 172 -2.82 0.16 8.89
N LEU A 173 -3.26 -0.98 9.44
CA LEU A 173 -2.35 -1.97 10.05
C LEU A 173 -1.40 -2.58 9.01
N PHE A 174 -1.89 -2.85 7.79
CA PHE A 174 -1.05 -3.24 6.66
C PHE A 174 0.01 -2.18 6.33
N MET A 175 -0.36 -0.91 6.28
CA MET A 175 0.58 0.20 6.00
C MET A 175 1.64 0.36 7.10
N ASP A 176 1.26 0.21 8.37
CA ASP A 176 2.21 0.17 9.50
C ASP A 176 3.20 -0.99 9.33
N ALA A 177 2.68 -2.21 9.07
CA ALA A 177 3.52 -3.37 8.85
C ALA A 177 4.43 -3.24 7.62
N LEU A 178 3.95 -2.62 6.54
CA LEU A 178 4.71 -2.37 5.32
C LEU A 178 5.92 -1.47 5.63
N THR A 179 5.69 -0.33 6.27
CA THR A 179 6.77 0.62 6.62
C THR A 179 7.76 0.00 7.59
N ARG A 180 7.29 -0.63 8.67
CA ARG A 180 8.15 -1.24 9.71
C ARG A 180 8.92 -2.45 9.22
N SER A 181 8.41 -3.21 8.26
CA SER A 181 9.12 -4.34 7.68
C SER A 181 10.22 -3.93 6.71
N CYS A 182 10.11 -2.77 6.06
CA CYS A 182 11.07 -2.25 5.09
C CYS A 182 12.18 -1.40 5.74
N THR A 183 11.86 -0.68 6.82
CA THR A 183 12.84 0.15 7.51
C THR A 183 13.76 -0.71 8.40
N ARG A 184 15.07 -0.58 8.23
CA ARG A 184 16.02 -0.98 9.27
C ARG A 184 15.74 -0.10 10.47
N GLU A 185 15.61 -0.69 11.67
CA GLU A 185 15.39 0.07 12.92
C GLU A 185 16.36 1.25 13.03
N GLN A 186 15.94 2.40 12.53
CA GLN A 186 16.52 3.66 12.90
C GLN A 186 15.70 4.18 14.09
N THR A 187 16.24 4.04 15.26
CA THR A 187 15.77 4.69 16.49
C THR A 187 15.93 6.21 16.36
N ASN A 188 15.22 6.85 15.44
CA ASN A 188 15.20 8.30 15.32
C ASN A 188 14.02 8.87 16.11
N SER A 189 14.17 8.84 17.45
CA SER A 189 13.31 9.63 18.35
C SER A 189 13.36 11.13 18.01
N ALA A 190 14.51 11.63 17.54
CA ALA A 190 14.70 13.01 17.11
C ALA A 190 13.87 13.37 15.85
N GLY A 191 13.73 12.46 14.90
CA GLY A 191 12.87 12.66 13.71
C GLY A 191 11.40 12.79 14.10
N ARG A 192 10.87 11.87 14.90
CA ARG A 192 9.47 11.91 15.35
C ARG A 192 9.09 13.17 16.10
N LEU A 193 10.01 13.66 16.96
CA LEU A 193 9.78 14.90 17.72
C LEU A 193 9.77 16.12 16.80
N ARG A 194 10.65 16.15 15.79
CA ARG A 194 10.66 17.19 14.78
C ARG A 194 9.37 17.20 13.96
N ASP A 195 8.94 16.03 13.48
CA ASP A 195 7.70 15.89 12.70
C ASP A 195 6.47 16.31 13.52
N PHE A 196 6.43 15.98 14.80
CA PHE A 196 5.40 16.45 15.72
C PHE A 196 5.33 17.98 15.75
N TYR A 197 6.46 18.67 15.95
CA TYR A 197 6.49 20.13 15.97
C TYR A 197 6.04 20.76 14.65
N ILE A 198 6.40 20.16 13.52
CA ILE A 198 5.96 20.65 12.21
C ILE A 198 4.44 20.48 12.03
N HIS A 199 3.87 19.35 12.45
CA HIS A 199 2.43 19.16 12.42
C HIS A 199 1.67 20.15 13.32
N GLU A 200 2.13 20.40 14.54
CA GLU A 200 1.54 21.40 15.43
C GLU A 200 1.60 22.80 14.82
N ALA A 201 2.74 23.15 14.20
CA ALA A 201 2.90 24.43 13.53
C ALA A 201 1.93 24.60 12.33
N ILE A 202 1.80 23.57 11.50
CA ILE A 202 0.86 23.59 10.35
C ILE A 202 -0.58 23.72 10.85
N ALA A 203 -0.97 22.93 11.85
CA ALA A 203 -2.31 23.00 12.42
C ALA A 203 -2.63 24.39 13.00
N PHE A 204 -1.66 25.01 13.69
CA PHE A 204 -1.82 26.38 14.21
C PHE A 204 -1.98 27.41 13.09
N ILE A 205 -1.16 27.31 12.03
CA ILE A 205 -1.25 28.19 10.85
C ILE A 205 -2.61 28.03 10.17
N GLU A 206 -3.06 26.80 9.92
CA GLU A 206 -4.36 26.52 9.28
C GLU A 206 -5.55 27.07 10.07
N GLN A 207 -5.47 27.05 11.40
CA GLN A 207 -6.53 27.58 12.27
C GLN A 207 -6.49 29.12 12.39
N ASN A 208 -5.33 29.75 12.16
CA ASN A 208 -5.11 31.15 12.47
C ASN A 208 -4.62 32.00 11.29
N PHE A 209 -4.54 31.45 10.07
CA PHE A 209 -4.01 32.18 8.89
C PHE A 209 -4.76 33.48 8.56
N GLN A 210 -5.98 33.65 9.07
CA GLN A 210 -6.77 34.88 8.92
C GLN A 210 -6.37 35.97 9.93
N ASN A 211 -5.58 35.64 10.92
CA ASN A 211 -5.09 36.53 11.96
C ASN A 211 -3.67 36.98 11.64
N ASP A 212 -3.23 38.06 12.30
CA ASP A 212 -1.84 38.55 12.19
C ASP A 212 -0.93 37.69 13.11
N ILE A 213 -0.53 36.50 12.59
CA ILE A 213 0.35 35.58 13.32
C ILE A 213 1.82 35.75 12.93
N SER A 214 2.71 35.69 13.91
CA SER A 214 4.15 35.77 13.72
C SER A 214 4.83 34.39 13.84
N VAL A 215 6.08 34.30 13.39
CA VAL A 215 6.91 33.09 13.57
C VAL A 215 7.17 32.81 15.06
N GLU A 216 7.18 33.87 15.88
CA GLU A 216 7.29 33.80 17.33
C GLU A 216 6.08 33.06 17.92
N ASP A 217 4.87 33.42 17.52
CA ASP A 217 3.62 32.81 18.00
C ASP A 217 3.56 31.32 17.64
N ILE A 218 3.95 30.97 16.42
CA ILE A 218 4.03 29.57 15.97
C ILE A 218 5.05 28.76 16.77
N ALA A 219 6.24 29.34 17.02
CA ALA A 219 7.27 28.67 17.80
C ALA A 219 6.84 28.47 19.25
N GLU A 220 6.16 29.45 19.85
CA GLU A 220 5.64 29.40 21.22
C GLU A 220 4.61 28.30 21.39
N VAL A 221 3.67 28.13 20.46
CA VAL A 221 2.69 27.04 20.46
C VAL A 221 3.37 25.68 20.40
N CYS A 222 4.46 25.55 19.63
CA CYS A 222 5.26 24.33 19.58
C CYS A 222 6.16 24.12 20.82
N GLY A 223 6.20 25.05 21.77
CA GLY A 223 7.11 25.01 22.92
C GLY A 223 8.59 25.18 22.54
N LEU A 224 8.87 25.85 21.41
CA LEU A 224 10.21 26.01 20.85
C LEU A 224 10.64 27.47 20.85
N ASN A 225 11.97 27.73 20.86
CA ASN A 225 12.44 29.06 20.51
C ASN A 225 12.41 29.29 18.99
N ARG A 226 12.23 30.55 18.57
CA ARG A 226 12.13 30.96 17.16
C ARG A 226 13.26 30.43 16.28
N SER A 227 14.49 30.48 16.74
CA SER A 227 15.66 30.10 15.95
C SER A 227 15.69 28.61 15.67
N TYR A 228 15.37 27.79 16.67
CA TYR A 228 15.30 26.34 16.51
C TYR A 228 14.09 25.93 15.65
N PHE A 229 12.92 26.54 15.90
CA PHE A 229 11.73 26.32 15.07
C PHE A 229 12.02 26.66 13.61
N GLY A 230 12.56 27.86 13.32
CA GLY A 230 12.88 28.28 11.96
C GLY A 230 13.87 27.35 11.24
N LYS A 231 14.82 26.78 11.99
CA LYS A 231 15.76 25.78 11.45
C LYS A 231 15.03 24.50 11.05
N ILE A 232 14.28 23.87 11.95
CA ILE A 232 13.59 22.59 11.68
C ILE A 232 12.52 22.75 10.61
N PHE A 233 11.78 23.87 10.61
CA PHE A 233 10.75 24.17 9.61
C PHE A 233 11.34 24.26 8.21
N LYS A 234 12.47 24.99 8.05
CA LYS A 234 13.17 25.13 6.76
C LYS A 234 13.84 23.84 6.28
N GLU A 235 14.23 22.94 7.18
CA GLU A 235 14.85 21.65 6.83
C GLU A 235 13.82 20.58 6.45
N THR A 236 12.53 20.79 6.76
CA THR A 236 11.47 19.81 6.57
C THR A 236 10.58 20.14 5.36
N LEU A 237 10.40 21.42 5.04
CA LEU A 237 9.65 21.92 3.89
C LEU A 237 10.57 22.47 2.80
#